data_93af5a0ff2027c7adb0498dd44b3e578
#
_entry.id   93af5a0ff2027c7adb0498dd44b3e578
#
_cell.length_a   1.000
_cell.length_b   1.000
_cell.length_c   1.000
_cell.angle_alpha   90.00
_cell.angle_beta   90.00
_cell.angle_gamma   90.00
#
_symmetry.space_group_name_H-M   'P 1'
#
loop_
_entity.id
_entity.type
_entity.pdbx_description
1 polymer ?
#
loop_
_entity_poly.entity_id
_entity_poly.type
_entity_poly.pdbx_seq_one_letter_code
_entity_poly.pdbx_strand_id
1 'polypeptide(L)' 'MPADLKALTEELAKALTESPSEILVIAEDEEDCVYVDLEVAESDMGRIIGRNGRTAKALRNILSAAAGKEGKRCSLDILE' A
#
# COMPACT_ATOMS: atom_id res chain seq x y z
N MET A 1 -12.61 14.92 -4.96
CA MET A 1 -12.66 13.99 -3.82
C MET A 1 -11.25 13.58 -3.42
N PRO A 2 -10.96 13.54 -2.12
CA PRO A 2 -9.67 13.04 -1.68
C PRO A 2 -9.51 11.58 -2.06
N ALA A 3 -8.30 11.18 -2.38
CA ALA A 3 -7.99 9.79 -2.66
C ALA A 3 -8.07 8.99 -1.35
N ASP A 4 -8.79 7.88 -1.36
CA ASP A 4 -8.83 6.95 -0.24
C ASP A 4 -7.67 5.97 -0.39
N LEU A 5 -6.53 6.32 0.19
CA LEU A 5 -5.31 5.52 0.07
C LEU A 5 -5.44 4.16 0.74
N LYS A 6 -6.25 4.06 1.79
CA LYS A 6 -6.52 2.78 2.42
C LYS A 6 -7.23 1.85 1.45
N ALA A 7 -8.33 2.32 0.85
CA ALA A 7 -9.09 1.53 -0.11
C ALA A 7 -8.25 1.17 -1.33
N LEU A 8 -7.46 2.11 -1.84
CA LEU A 8 -6.59 1.86 -2.98
C LEU A 8 -5.55 0.78 -2.65
N THR A 9 -4.93 0.87 -1.48
CA THR A 9 -3.95 -0.12 -1.03
C THR A 9 -4.61 -1.50 -0.90
N GLU A 10 -5.81 -1.56 -0.33
CA GLU A 10 -6.55 -2.82 -0.21
C GLU A 10 -6.82 -3.45 -1.58
N GLU A 11 -7.26 -2.66 -2.54
CA GLU A 11 -7.56 -3.18 -3.88
C GLU A 11 -6.30 -3.66 -4.60
N LEU A 12 -5.21 -2.92 -4.49
CA LEU A 12 -3.95 -3.33 -5.09
C LEU A 12 -3.43 -4.62 -4.45
N ALA A 13 -3.50 -4.71 -3.14
CA ALA A 13 -3.05 -5.91 -2.43
C ALA A 13 -3.90 -7.13 -2.78
N LYS A 14 -5.22 -6.95 -2.88
CA LYS A 14 -6.11 -8.04 -3.30
C LYS A 14 -5.78 -8.56 -4.68
N ALA A 15 -5.42 -7.67 -5.58
CA ALA A 15 -5.08 -8.05 -6.95
C ALA A 15 -3.77 -8.84 -7.03
N LEU A 16 -2.90 -8.72 -6.04
CA LEU A 16 -1.56 -9.30 -6.06
C LEU A 16 -1.42 -10.54 -5.17
N THR A 17 -2.38 -10.82 -4.31
CA THR A 17 -2.26 -11.88 -3.30
C THR A 17 -3.24 -13.00 -3.54
N GLU A 18 -2.95 -14.17 -2.94
CA GLU A 18 -3.83 -15.33 -2.98
C GLU A 18 -4.68 -15.48 -1.72
N SER A 19 -4.33 -14.78 -0.65
CA SER A 19 -5.06 -14.84 0.63
C SER A 19 -5.61 -13.47 1.00
N PRO A 20 -6.60 -12.96 0.25
CA PRO A 20 -7.10 -11.60 0.48
C PRO A 20 -7.76 -11.41 1.86
N SER A 21 -8.24 -12.49 2.47
CA SER A 21 -8.83 -12.40 3.81
C SER A 21 -7.80 -12.07 4.90
N GLU A 22 -6.51 -12.20 4.61
CA GLU A 22 -5.44 -11.90 5.55
C GLU A 22 -4.83 -10.53 5.33
N ILE A 23 -5.36 -9.76 4.40
CA ILE A 23 -4.90 -8.41 4.14
C ILE A 23 -5.45 -7.48 5.24
N LEU A 24 -4.55 -6.71 5.84
CA LEU A 24 -4.92 -5.65 6.77
C LEU A 24 -4.21 -4.38 6.36
N VAL A 25 -4.97 -3.31 6.20
CA VAL A 25 -4.42 -2.00 5.86
C VAL A 25 -4.82 -1.01 6.94
N ILE A 26 -3.83 -0.33 7.50
CA ILE A 26 -4.05 0.74 8.46
C ILE A 26 -3.47 2.01 7.83
N ALA A 27 -4.27 3.06 7.79
CA ALA A 27 -3.83 4.34 7.24
C ALA A 27 -4.03 5.45 8.26
N GLU A 28 -2.99 6.26 8.43
CA GLU A 28 -3.05 7.44 9.29
C GLU A 28 -2.80 8.67 8.43
N ASP A 29 -3.78 9.56 8.39
CA ASP A 29 -3.72 10.78 7.59
C ASP A 29 -3.19 11.92 8.46
N GLU A 30 -1.89 12.21 8.31
CA GLU A 30 -1.26 13.35 8.96
C GLU A 30 -1.25 14.55 8.01
N GLU A 31 -0.90 15.70 8.53
CA GLU A 31 -0.99 16.95 7.77
C GLU A 31 -0.24 16.91 6.43
N ASP A 32 1.00 16.42 6.44
CA ASP A 32 1.87 16.42 5.27
C ASP A 32 2.08 15.06 4.65
N CYS A 33 1.63 14.00 5.32
CA CYS A 33 1.95 12.64 4.91
C CYS A 33 0.86 11.68 5.34
N VAL A 34 0.55 10.73 4.47
CA VAL A 34 -0.33 9.62 4.82
C VAL A 34 0.56 8.41 5.07
N TYR A 35 0.46 7.84 6.26
CA TYR A 35 1.22 6.64 6.63
C TYR A 35 0.32 5.43 6.44
N VAL A 36 0.77 4.51 5.60
CA VAL A 36 -0.01 3.30 5.28
C VAL A 36 0.80 2.08 5.69
N ASP A 37 0.20 1.25 6.53
CA ASP A 37 0.76 -0.05 6.90
C ASP A 37 -0.04 -1.13 6.20
N LEU A 38 0.66 -1.99 5.47
CA LEU A 38 0.06 -3.11 4.75
C LEU A 38 0.59 -4.41 5.34
N GLU A 39 -0.33 -5.25 5.80
CA GLU A 39 -0.02 -6.58 6.28
C GLU A 39 -0.69 -7.60 5.37
N VAL A 40 0.05 -8.63 5.00
CA VAL A 40 -0.46 -9.72 4.15
C VAL A 40 -0.03 -11.06 4.74
N ALA A 41 -0.62 -12.15 4.24
CA ALA A 41 -0.19 -13.48 4.64
C ALA A 41 1.30 -13.67 4.34
N GLU A 42 2.00 -14.36 5.22
CA GLU A 42 3.42 -14.62 5.04
C GLU A 42 3.71 -15.24 3.67
N SER A 43 2.86 -16.16 3.22
CA SER A 43 3.01 -16.80 1.92
C SER A 43 2.84 -15.84 0.73
N ASP A 44 2.26 -14.67 0.96
CA ASP A 44 2.05 -13.65 -0.08
C ASP A 44 3.12 -12.56 -0.09
N MET A 45 4.01 -12.56 0.88
CA MET A 45 5.04 -11.51 0.97
C MET A 45 5.87 -11.39 -0.31
N GLY A 46 6.25 -12.52 -0.89
CA GLY A 46 7.02 -12.52 -2.13
C GLY A 46 6.30 -11.85 -3.28
N ARG A 47 4.97 -11.97 -3.33
CA ARG A 47 4.15 -11.34 -4.38
C ARG A 47 4.07 -9.83 -4.20
N ILE A 48 4.01 -9.39 -2.95
CA ILE A 48 3.93 -7.96 -2.63
C ILE A 48 5.28 -7.26 -2.84
N ILE A 49 6.37 -7.92 -2.43
CA ILE A 49 7.71 -7.35 -2.59
C ILE A 49 8.14 -7.40 -4.06
N GLY A 50 7.96 -8.56 -4.68
CA GLY A 50 8.36 -8.78 -6.07
C GLY A 50 9.86 -8.96 -6.23
N ARG A 51 10.27 -9.34 -7.45
CA ARG A 51 11.67 -9.56 -7.75
C ARG A 51 12.45 -8.25 -7.62
N ASN A 52 13.50 -8.26 -6.80
CA ASN A 52 14.33 -7.09 -6.53
C ASN A 52 13.53 -5.91 -5.96
N GLY A 53 12.41 -6.20 -5.29
CA GLY A 53 11.58 -5.18 -4.67
C GLY A 53 10.76 -4.35 -5.65
N ARG A 54 10.65 -4.78 -6.90
CA ARG A 54 9.98 -3.98 -7.95
C ARG A 54 8.50 -3.76 -7.71
N THR A 55 7.80 -4.78 -7.20
CA THR A 55 6.36 -4.65 -6.93
C THR A 55 6.13 -3.67 -5.80
N ALA A 56 6.89 -3.79 -4.70
CA ALA A 56 6.78 -2.85 -3.59
C ALA A 56 7.09 -1.42 -4.02
N LYS A 57 8.10 -1.25 -4.88
CA LYS A 57 8.44 0.08 -5.41
C LYS A 57 7.30 0.64 -6.24
N ALA A 58 6.69 -0.20 -7.09
CA ALA A 58 5.55 0.22 -7.91
C ALA A 58 4.36 0.64 -7.04
N LEU A 59 4.08 -0.13 -5.97
CA LEU A 59 3.02 0.22 -5.03
C LEU A 59 3.28 1.57 -4.40
N ARG A 60 4.51 1.81 -3.95
CA ARG A 60 4.89 3.09 -3.34
C ARG A 60 4.72 4.24 -4.33
N ASN A 61 5.10 4.03 -5.59
CA ASN A 61 4.96 5.05 -6.62
C ASN A 61 3.50 5.40 -6.90
N ILE A 62 2.64 4.39 -6.97
CA ILE A 62 1.21 4.61 -7.21
C ILE A 62 0.59 5.39 -6.04
N LEU A 63 0.89 4.98 -4.81
CA LEU A 63 0.34 5.64 -3.63
C LEU A 63 0.86 7.07 -3.49
N SER A 64 2.14 7.28 -3.80
CA SER A 64 2.71 8.62 -3.78
C SER A 64 2.06 9.53 -4.81
N ALA A 65 1.79 9.02 -6.00
CA ALA A 65 1.10 9.79 -7.03
C ALA A 65 -0.31 10.18 -6.59
N ALA A 66 -1.03 9.23 -5.98
CA ALA A 66 -2.37 9.49 -5.49
C ALA A 66 -2.37 10.52 -4.35
N ALA A 67 -1.43 10.41 -3.41
CA ALA A 67 -1.29 11.37 -2.31
C ALA A 67 -0.87 12.75 -2.82
N GLY A 68 -0.02 12.77 -3.84
CA GLY A 68 0.48 14.01 -4.43
C GLY A 68 -0.62 14.89 -5.01
N LYS A 69 -1.73 14.30 -5.44
CA LYS A 69 -2.87 15.07 -5.93
C LYS A 69 -3.46 15.97 -4.85
N GLU A 70 -3.22 15.66 -3.59
CA GLU A 70 -3.69 16.43 -2.45
C GLU A 70 -2.56 17.17 -1.75
N GLY A 71 -1.38 17.25 -2.39
CA GLY A 71 -0.23 17.91 -1.82
C GLY A 71 0.43 17.17 -0.66
N LYS A 72 0.18 15.86 -0.55
CA LYS A 72 0.72 15.05 0.54
C LYS A 72 1.71 14.02 0.02
N ARG A 73 2.56 13.54 0.93
CA ARG A 73 3.41 12.38 0.68
C ARG A 73 2.70 11.15 1.20
N CYS A 74 3.15 9.98 0.75
CA CYS A 74 2.68 8.72 1.27
C CYS A 74 3.87 7.86 1.67
N SER A 75 3.81 7.29 2.85
CA SER A 75 4.81 6.34 3.33
C SER A 75 4.13 4.98 3.48
N LEU A 76 4.60 4.00 2.72
CA LEU A 76 4.06 2.64 2.78
C LEU A 76 5.04 1.72 3.49
N ASP A 77 4.55 1.07 4.55
CA ASP A 77 5.28 0.05 5.28
C ASP A 77 4.61 -1.30 5.03
N ILE A 78 5.39 -2.28 4.62
CA ILE A 78 4.89 -3.63 4.38
C ILE A 78 5.34 -4.50 5.54
N LEU A 79 4.38 -5.05 6.27
CA LEU A 79 4.62 -5.78 7.52
C LEU A 79 4.45 -7.28 7.31
N GLU A 80 5.28 -8.04 8.01
CA GLU A 80 5.15 -9.50 8.03
C GLU A 80 4.10 -9.95 9.02
#